data_5eecb28cfb25ab279cc80abd45db5c57
#
_entry.id   5eecb28cfb25ab279cc80abd45db5c57
#
_cell.length_a   1.000
_cell.length_b   1.000
_cell.length_c   1.000
_cell.angle_alpha   90.00
_cell.angle_beta   90.00
_cell.angle_gamma   90.00
#
_symmetry.space_group_name_H-M   'P 1'
#
loop_
_entity.id
_entity.type
_entity.pdbx_description
1 polymer ?
#
loop_
_entity_poly.entity_id
_entity_poly.type
_entity_poly.pdbx_seq_one_letter_code
_entity_poly.pdbx_strand_id
1 'polypeptide(L)'
;TGRDGIGGATGSSKAHKLTSLETCGAEVQKGNAPIERKLQRLFRREDACRLIKRCNDFGAGGVSVAIGELADGLKIDLNKVTKKYEGLDGTELAISESQERMAVAVAAEDAETFMQYAAEENLEATIVATVTEEKRMREFWNGKAIVDLSREFLNSNGAERHANVHILKGHVWQPQFAGATFEQKMEHLVSDLNVCSQKGLGERFDSTIGAATVLMLSLIHISEPTRHAQI
;
A
#
# COMPACT_ATOMS: atom_id res chain seq x y z
N THR A 1 2.97 12.10 7.89
CA THR A 1 3.99 12.66 8.78
C THR A 1 5.44 12.48 8.30
N GLY A 2 5.71 11.71 7.28
CA GLY A 2 6.99 11.68 6.59
C GLY A 2 7.27 12.97 5.82
N ARG A 3 8.36 13.03 5.11
CA ARG A 3 8.66 14.11 4.18
C ARG A 3 7.78 13.92 2.95
N ASP A 4 7.08 14.96 2.51
CA ASP A 4 6.43 14.93 1.21
C ASP A 4 7.54 14.75 0.18
N GLY A 5 7.60 13.59 -0.46
CA GLY A 5 8.66 13.19 -1.36
C GLY A 5 8.09 12.73 -2.69
N ILE A 6 8.89 12.83 -3.72
CA ILE A 6 8.56 12.31 -5.04
C ILE A 6 9.45 11.11 -5.31
N GLY A 7 8.84 9.95 -5.52
CA GLY A 7 9.55 8.73 -5.88
C GLY A 7 10.24 7.98 -4.74
N GLY A 8 9.94 8.30 -3.47
CA GLY A 8 10.53 7.62 -2.31
C GLY A 8 10.17 6.14 -2.25
N ALA A 9 8.87 5.81 -2.35
CA ALA A 9 8.41 4.41 -2.37
C ALA A 9 8.81 3.71 -3.68
N THR A 10 8.80 4.41 -4.81
CA THR A 10 9.31 3.89 -6.09
C THR A 10 10.83 3.65 -6.02
N GLY A 11 11.56 4.48 -5.29
CA GLY A 11 12.98 4.32 -5.03
C GLY A 11 13.31 3.06 -4.24
N SER A 12 12.45 2.66 -3.29
CA SER A 12 12.64 1.45 -2.48
C SER A 12 12.57 0.15 -3.30
N SER A 13 11.92 0.20 -4.47
CA SER A 13 11.83 -0.94 -5.40
C SER A 13 13.03 -1.09 -6.34
N LYS A 14 14.00 -0.18 -6.27
CA LYS A 14 15.23 -0.23 -7.09
C LYS A 14 16.36 -0.91 -6.33
N ALA A 15 17.27 -1.56 -7.08
CA ALA A 15 18.49 -2.09 -6.50
C ALA A 15 19.33 -0.93 -5.94
N HIS A 16 19.57 -0.93 -4.63
CA HIS A 16 20.37 0.08 -3.98
C HIS A 16 21.87 -0.12 -4.27
N LYS A 17 22.52 0.95 -4.74
CA LYS A 17 23.97 1.04 -4.94
C LYS A 17 24.55 2.04 -3.93
N LEU A 18 25.85 1.97 -3.67
CA LEU A 18 26.51 2.96 -2.80
C LEU A 18 26.27 4.39 -3.23
N THR A 19 26.20 4.65 -4.55
CA THR A 19 25.83 5.94 -5.11
C THR A 19 24.40 6.37 -4.79
N SER A 20 23.51 5.46 -4.45
CA SER A 20 22.13 5.81 -4.04
C SER A 20 22.10 6.52 -2.69
N LEU A 21 23.07 6.28 -1.80
CA LEU A 21 23.20 6.98 -0.53
C LEU A 21 23.53 8.47 -0.68
N GLU A 22 24.26 8.80 -1.73
CA GLU A 22 24.66 10.18 -2.03
C GLU A 22 23.54 10.96 -2.73
N THR A 23 22.76 10.28 -3.58
CA THR A 23 21.74 10.92 -4.44
C THR A 23 20.34 10.91 -3.80
N CYS A 24 20.02 9.93 -2.96
CA CYS A 24 18.66 9.72 -2.41
C CYS A 24 18.43 10.32 -1.01
N GLY A 25 19.35 11.13 -0.50
CA GLY A 25 19.20 11.72 0.84
C GLY A 25 17.95 12.59 1.03
N ALA A 26 17.40 13.12 -0.05
CA ALA A 26 16.15 13.88 -0.07
C ALA A 26 14.91 13.01 -0.26
N GLU A 27 15.07 11.81 -0.80
CA GLU A 27 13.99 10.89 -1.13
C GLU A 27 13.67 9.91 0.01
N VAL A 28 14.56 9.79 1.00
CA VAL A 28 14.35 8.89 2.14
C VAL A 28 13.25 9.45 3.03
N GLN A 29 12.11 8.81 3.00
CA GLN A 29 11.02 9.10 3.91
C GLN A 29 11.37 8.56 5.31
N LYS A 30 11.29 9.43 6.31
CA LYS A 30 11.47 9.04 7.70
C LYS A 30 10.12 8.74 8.32
N GLY A 31 9.91 7.52 8.77
CA GLY A 31 8.74 7.14 9.53
C GLY A 31 8.59 7.92 10.83
N ASN A 32 7.36 8.02 11.31
CA ASN A 32 7.01 8.63 12.58
C ASN A 32 6.18 7.64 13.41
N ALA A 33 6.86 6.82 14.19
CA ALA A 33 6.23 5.77 14.98
C ALA A 33 5.09 6.26 15.91
N PRO A 34 5.15 7.45 16.54
CA PRO A 34 4.02 7.99 17.30
C PRO A 34 2.77 8.23 16.45
N ILE A 35 2.91 8.74 15.23
CA ILE A 35 1.77 8.94 14.33
C ILE A 35 1.24 7.61 13.80
N GLU A 36 2.12 6.70 13.42
CA GLU A 36 1.75 5.34 13.02
C GLU A 36 0.93 4.65 14.12
N ARG A 37 1.35 4.77 15.38
CA ARG A 37 0.60 4.23 16.51
C ARG A 37 -0.80 4.84 16.65
N LYS A 38 -0.95 6.14 16.42
CA LYS A 38 -2.24 6.82 16.45
C LYS A 38 -3.16 6.32 15.32
N LEU A 39 -2.61 6.18 14.11
CA LEU A 39 -3.35 5.59 12.98
C LEU A 39 -3.81 4.18 13.31
N GLN A 40 -2.93 3.33 13.82
CA GLN A 40 -3.30 1.97 14.24
C GLN A 40 -4.42 1.97 15.28
N ARG A 41 -4.45 2.92 16.21
CA ARG A 41 -5.51 3.05 17.20
C ARG A 41 -6.84 3.44 16.55
N LEU A 42 -6.83 4.43 15.66
CA LEU A 42 -8.01 4.85 14.90
C LEU A 42 -8.59 3.69 14.08
N PHE A 43 -7.74 3.00 13.31
CA PHE A 43 -8.14 1.87 12.46
C PHE A 43 -8.47 0.58 13.25
N ARG A 44 -8.36 0.59 14.56
CA ARG A 44 -8.81 -0.49 15.45
C ARG A 44 -10.12 -0.17 16.17
N ARG A 45 -10.60 1.06 16.07
CA ARG A 45 -11.91 1.42 16.60
C ARG A 45 -12.98 0.84 15.69
N GLU A 46 -13.83 0.03 16.25
CA GLU A 46 -14.95 -0.58 15.51
C GLU A 46 -15.89 0.47 14.92
N ASP A 47 -16.22 1.50 15.68
CA ASP A 47 -17.09 2.60 15.28
C ASP A 47 -16.48 3.40 14.10
N ALA A 48 -15.19 3.69 14.13
CA ALA A 48 -14.50 4.37 13.03
C ALA A 48 -14.39 3.48 11.78
N CYS A 49 -13.99 2.22 11.94
CA CYS A 49 -13.83 1.29 10.81
C CYS A 49 -15.14 1.02 10.08
N ARG A 50 -16.28 0.99 10.75
CA ARG A 50 -17.59 0.77 10.13
C ARG A 50 -17.99 1.90 9.16
N LEU A 51 -17.45 3.10 9.33
CA LEU A 51 -17.71 4.23 8.44
C LEU A 51 -16.88 4.16 7.16
N ILE A 52 -15.76 3.44 7.16
CA ILE A 52 -14.84 3.35 6.03
C ILE A 52 -15.43 2.44 4.96
N LYS A 53 -15.61 2.98 3.76
CA LYS A 53 -16.03 2.24 2.57
C LYS A 53 -14.84 1.65 1.82
N ARG A 54 -13.77 2.44 1.70
CA ARG A 54 -12.48 2.06 1.11
C ARG A 54 -11.36 2.84 1.79
N CYS A 55 -10.17 2.28 1.80
CA CYS A 55 -8.97 2.97 2.26
C CYS A 55 -7.76 2.57 1.42
N ASN A 56 -6.78 3.45 1.38
CA ASN A 56 -5.50 3.23 0.72
C ASN A 56 -4.40 3.99 1.46
N ASP A 57 -3.15 3.57 1.32
CA ASP A 57 -2.00 4.30 1.84
C ASP A 57 -1.50 5.36 0.86
N PHE A 58 -0.62 6.25 1.31
CA PHE A 58 0.03 7.25 0.47
C PHE A 58 1.45 6.80 0.08
N GLY A 59 1.53 5.64 -0.54
CA GLY A 59 2.76 5.10 -1.11
C GLY A 59 3.09 5.67 -2.48
N ALA A 60 3.64 4.82 -3.34
CA ALA A 60 4.06 5.19 -4.69
C ALA A 60 2.92 5.78 -5.52
N GLY A 61 3.20 6.89 -6.21
CA GLY A 61 2.22 7.64 -6.98
C GLY A 61 1.41 8.66 -6.18
N GLY A 62 1.64 8.74 -4.87
CA GLY A 62 1.14 9.80 -4.00
C GLY A 62 -0.37 9.97 -4.01
N VAL A 63 -0.82 11.23 -4.05
CA VAL A 63 -2.24 11.60 -4.01
C VAL A 63 -3.04 10.99 -5.16
N SER A 64 -2.48 11.02 -6.38
CA SER A 64 -3.14 10.49 -7.58
C SER A 64 -3.48 9.00 -7.47
N VAL A 65 -2.61 8.21 -6.84
CA VAL A 65 -2.84 6.77 -6.62
C VAL A 65 -3.65 6.55 -5.36
N ALA A 66 -3.22 7.07 -4.22
CA ALA A 66 -3.87 6.83 -2.93
C ALA A 66 -5.36 7.20 -2.93
N ILE A 67 -5.72 8.32 -3.54
CA ILE A 67 -7.10 8.77 -3.65
C ILE A 67 -7.73 8.24 -4.94
N GLY A 68 -6.98 8.26 -6.04
CA GLY A 68 -7.48 7.89 -7.38
C GLY A 68 -8.01 6.46 -7.49
N GLU A 69 -7.56 5.56 -6.63
CA GLU A 69 -8.02 4.16 -6.58
C GLU A 69 -9.28 3.95 -5.70
N LEU A 70 -9.70 4.95 -4.93
CA LEU A 70 -10.80 4.79 -3.99
C LEU A 70 -12.17 4.76 -4.68
N ALA A 71 -12.35 5.38 -5.85
CA ALA A 71 -13.61 5.37 -6.60
C ALA A 71 -13.39 5.59 -8.10
N ASP A 72 -14.38 5.19 -8.91
CA ASP A 72 -14.34 5.35 -10.37
C ASP A 72 -14.38 6.82 -10.82
N GLY A 73 -15.17 7.64 -10.14
CA GLY A 73 -15.30 9.06 -10.40
C GLY A 73 -14.86 9.88 -9.20
N LEU A 74 -13.93 10.81 -9.40
CA LEU A 74 -13.32 11.60 -8.33
C LEU A 74 -13.02 13.02 -8.78
N LYS A 75 -13.33 13.96 -7.88
CA LYS A 75 -12.86 15.34 -7.97
C LYS A 75 -11.97 15.61 -6.76
N ILE A 76 -10.68 15.80 -7.01
CA ILE A 76 -9.63 16.00 -6.01
C ILE A 76 -9.21 17.47 -6.00
N ASP A 77 -9.15 18.09 -4.83
CA ASP A 77 -8.67 19.45 -4.64
C ASP A 77 -7.29 19.41 -3.97
N LEU A 78 -6.25 19.55 -4.77
CA LEU A 78 -4.88 19.51 -4.30
C LEU A 78 -4.50 20.66 -3.36
N ASN A 79 -5.24 21.77 -3.38
CA ASN A 79 -5.01 22.85 -2.43
C ASN A 79 -5.34 22.48 -0.98
N LYS A 80 -6.17 21.44 -0.81
CA LYS A 80 -6.57 20.92 0.51
C LYS A 80 -5.65 19.82 1.02
N VAL A 81 -4.72 19.34 0.20
CA VAL A 81 -3.74 18.33 0.62
C VAL A 81 -2.77 18.97 1.61
N THR A 82 -2.70 18.39 2.80
CA THR A 82 -1.79 18.86 3.83
C THR A 82 -0.34 18.65 3.40
N LYS A 83 0.44 19.72 3.44
CA LYS A 83 1.85 19.75 3.04
C LYS A 83 2.74 19.98 4.25
N LYS A 84 3.96 19.50 4.20
CA LYS A 84 5.01 19.82 5.17
C LYS A 84 5.96 20.90 4.70
N TYR A 85 5.97 21.17 3.40
CA TYR A 85 6.79 22.19 2.77
C TYR A 85 5.93 23.06 1.88
N GLU A 86 6.29 24.30 1.82
CA GLU A 86 5.81 25.21 0.79
C GLU A 86 6.68 25.07 -0.48
N GLY A 87 6.11 25.43 -1.63
CA GLY A 87 6.83 25.47 -2.91
C GLY A 87 6.58 24.28 -3.83
N LEU A 88 5.76 23.29 -3.42
CA LEU A 88 5.34 22.24 -4.33
C LEU A 88 4.31 22.77 -5.34
N ASP A 89 4.50 22.47 -6.61
CA ASP A 89 3.53 22.74 -7.66
C ASP A 89 2.41 21.68 -7.68
N GLY A 90 1.41 21.86 -8.56
CA GLY A 90 0.29 20.95 -8.65
C GLY A 90 0.68 19.54 -9.07
N THR A 91 1.67 19.38 -9.94
CA THR A 91 2.15 18.07 -10.40
C THR A 91 2.88 17.36 -9.27
N GLU A 92 3.76 18.08 -8.58
CA GLU A 92 4.48 17.54 -7.43
C GLU A 92 3.53 17.14 -6.31
N LEU A 93 2.48 17.93 -6.05
CA LEU A 93 1.43 17.57 -5.07
C LEU A 93 0.66 16.32 -5.49
N ALA A 94 0.32 16.20 -6.78
CA ALA A 94 -0.44 15.06 -7.30
C ALA A 94 0.29 13.73 -7.10
N ILE A 95 1.63 13.73 -7.15
CA ILE A 95 2.45 12.52 -6.99
C ILE A 95 3.22 12.49 -5.65
N SER A 96 2.90 13.39 -4.73
CA SER A 96 3.60 13.48 -3.45
C SER A 96 3.23 12.33 -2.52
N GLU A 97 4.23 11.61 -2.10
CA GLU A 97 4.15 10.48 -1.17
C GLU A 97 4.30 10.97 0.27
N SER A 98 3.65 10.32 1.21
CA SER A 98 3.77 10.65 2.63
C SER A 98 3.63 9.42 3.51
N GLN A 99 4.61 9.22 4.37
CA GLN A 99 4.53 8.17 5.40
C GLN A 99 3.47 8.49 6.44
N GLU A 100 2.88 7.45 7.03
CA GLU A 100 1.83 7.52 8.04
C GLU A 100 0.66 8.44 7.63
N ARG A 101 0.27 8.34 6.37
CA ARG A 101 -0.92 9.00 5.81
C ARG A 101 -1.80 7.95 5.16
N MET A 102 -3.09 8.05 5.40
CA MET A 102 -4.11 7.17 4.82
C MET A 102 -5.16 8.00 4.10
N ALA A 103 -5.64 7.49 2.98
CA ALA A 103 -6.84 7.99 2.32
C ALA A 103 -8.02 7.07 2.65
N VAL A 104 -9.15 7.63 3.02
CA VAL A 104 -10.38 6.89 3.27
C VAL A 104 -11.54 7.48 2.50
N ALA A 105 -12.42 6.62 2.00
CA ALA A 105 -13.72 7.02 1.48
C ALA A 105 -14.78 6.71 2.54
N VAL A 106 -15.53 7.72 2.93
CA VAL A 106 -16.66 7.63 3.86
C VAL A 106 -17.91 8.23 3.22
N ALA A 107 -19.09 7.90 3.74
CA ALA A 107 -20.31 8.59 3.31
C ALA A 107 -20.27 10.06 3.73
N ALA A 108 -20.93 10.93 2.96
CA ALA A 108 -20.88 12.37 3.22
C ALA A 108 -21.41 12.74 4.62
N GLU A 109 -22.47 12.05 5.06
CA GLU A 109 -23.07 12.20 6.40
C GLU A 109 -22.16 11.74 7.54
N ASP A 110 -21.21 10.85 7.26
CA ASP A 110 -20.29 10.28 8.26
C ASP A 110 -18.96 11.03 8.35
N ALA A 111 -18.69 11.95 7.42
CA ALA A 111 -17.38 12.58 7.28
C ALA A 111 -16.97 13.35 8.55
N GLU A 112 -17.86 14.14 9.13
CA GLU A 112 -17.58 14.91 10.36
C GLU A 112 -17.33 13.97 11.54
N THR A 113 -18.11 12.91 11.67
CA THR A 113 -17.96 11.91 12.74
C THR A 113 -16.60 11.20 12.63
N PHE A 114 -16.20 10.82 11.42
CA PHE A 114 -14.90 10.20 11.20
C PHE A 114 -13.74 11.16 11.52
N MET A 115 -13.86 12.42 11.12
CA MET A 115 -12.86 13.45 11.45
C MET A 115 -12.77 13.69 12.97
N GLN A 116 -13.88 13.62 13.69
CA GLN A 116 -13.87 13.69 15.15
C GLN A 116 -13.11 12.51 15.77
N TYR A 117 -13.33 11.29 15.30
CA TYR A 117 -12.59 10.12 15.76
C TYR A 117 -11.08 10.25 15.49
N ALA A 118 -10.70 10.82 14.35
CA ALA A 118 -9.31 11.12 14.06
C ALA A 118 -8.73 12.16 15.03
N ALA A 119 -9.49 13.22 15.34
CA ALA A 119 -9.08 14.25 16.27
C ALA A 119 -8.89 13.71 17.71
N GLU A 120 -9.73 12.78 18.17
CA GLU A 120 -9.60 12.11 19.47
C GLU A 120 -8.26 11.35 19.61
N GLU A 121 -7.72 10.86 18.48
CA GLU A 121 -6.37 10.25 18.43
C GLU A 121 -5.27 11.28 18.13
N ASN A 122 -5.59 12.58 18.13
CA ASN A 122 -4.68 13.66 17.72
C ASN A 122 -4.09 13.44 16.31
N LEU A 123 -4.93 13.03 15.38
CA LEU A 123 -4.64 12.93 13.96
C LEU A 123 -5.31 14.08 13.23
N GLU A 124 -4.61 14.63 12.24
CA GLU A 124 -5.19 15.58 11.30
C GLU A 124 -5.95 14.82 10.20
N ALA A 125 -7.18 15.25 9.92
CA ALA A 125 -8.00 14.72 8.85
C ALA A 125 -8.58 15.86 8.01
N THR A 126 -8.53 15.75 6.70
CA THR A 126 -8.99 16.79 5.77
C THR A 126 -9.75 16.17 4.61
N ILE A 127 -10.87 16.80 4.25
CA ILE A 127 -11.65 16.40 3.06
C ILE A 127 -10.98 16.99 1.82
N VAL A 128 -10.33 16.15 1.03
CA VAL A 128 -9.56 16.55 -0.15
C VAL A 128 -10.20 16.15 -1.47
N ALA A 129 -11.18 15.25 -1.43
CA ALA A 129 -11.84 14.74 -2.63
C ALA A 129 -13.34 14.50 -2.41
N THR A 130 -14.08 14.49 -3.51
CA THR A 130 -15.47 14.10 -3.56
C THR A 130 -15.66 13.06 -4.64
N VAL A 131 -16.40 11.99 -4.32
CA VAL A 131 -16.80 10.95 -5.29
C VAL A 131 -17.87 11.55 -6.22
N THR A 132 -17.75 11.29 -7.51
CA THR A 132 -18.65 11.81 -8.54
C THR A 132 -19.26 10.65 -9.33
N GLU A 133 -20.45 10.88 -9.93
CA GLU A 133 -21.10 9.90 -10.80
C GLU A 133 -20.35 9.72 -12.12
N GLU A 134 -19.76 10.81 -12.62
CA GLU A 134 -18.96 10.75 -13.85
C GLU A 134 -17.67 9.99 -13.59
N LYS A 135 -17.44 8.92 -14.32
CA LYS A 135 -16.27 8.03 -14.18
C LYS A 135 -15.00 8.66 -14.72
N ARG A 136 -14.56 9.72 -14.07
CA ARG A 136 -13.32 10.43 -14.39
C ARG A 136 -12.58 10.78 -13.11
N MET A 137 -11.26 10.70 -13.14
CA MET A 137 -10.39 11.24 -12.11
C MET A 137 -9.97 12.65 -12.52
N ARG A 138 -10.35 13.64 -11.73
CA ARG A 138 -9.97 15.03 -11.96
C ARG A 138 -9.26 15.59 -10.73
N GLU A 139 -8.13 16.22 -10.97
CA GLU A 139 -7.35 16.90 -9.95
C GLU A 139 -7.24 18.38 -10.27
N PHE A 140 -7.54 19.20 -9.27
CA PHE A 140 -7.56 20.65 -9.40
C PHE A 140 -6.47 21.26 -8.51
N TRP A 141 -5.75 22.22 -9.06
CA TRP A 141 -4.80 23.06 -8.34
C TRP A 141 -4.94 24.52 -8.77
N ASN A 142 -5.08 25.42 -7.79
CA ASN A 142 -5.29 26.86 -8.03
C ASN A 142 -6.38 27.15 -9.08
N GLY A 143 -7.51 26.41 -8.97
CA GLY A 143 -8.65 26.58 -9.85
C GLY A 143 -8.50 25.99 -11.26
N LYS A 144 -7.37 25.35 -11.56
CA LYS A 144 -7.13 24.71 -12.85
C LYS A 144 -7.19 23.20 -12.69
N ALA A 145 -7.80 22.51 -13.66
CA ALA A 145 -7.68 21.07 -13.78
C ALA A 145 -6.28 20.74 -14.32
N ILE A 146 -5.50 20.01 -13.55
CA ILE A 146 -4.17 19.54 -13.95
C ILE A 146 -4.17 18.07 -14.37
N VAL A 147 -5.17 17.31 -13.89
CA VAL A 147 -5.43 15.94 -14.33
C VAL A 147 -6.91 15.82 -14.67
N ASP A 148 -7.22 15.20 -15.81
CA ASP A 148 -8.57 14.84 -16.23
C ASP A 148 -8.51 13.55 -17.07
N LEU A 149 -8.61 12.41 -16.42
CA LEU A 149 -8.48 11.09 -17.01
C LEU A 149 -9.78 10.30 -16.88
N SER A 150 -10.18 9.62 -17.94
CA SER A 150 -11.30 8.69 -17.86
C SER A 150 -10.93 7.42 -17.10
N ARG A 151 -11.89 6.83 -16.41
CA ARG A 151 -11.67 5.55 -15.72
C ARG A 151 -11.35 4.42 -16.71
N GLU A 152 -11.93 4.47 -17.89
CA GLU A 152 -11.63 3.51 -18.96
C GLU A 152 -10.14 3.55 -19.34
N PHE A 153 -9.57 4.74 -19.51
CA PHE A 153 -8.13 4.89 -19.78
C PHE A 153 -7.28 4.34 -18.61
N LEU A 154 -7.63 4.69 -17.37
CA LEU A 154 -6.90 4.22 -16.19
C LEU A 154 -6.95 2.69 -16.05
N ASN A 155 -8.07 2.07 -16.40
CA ASN A 155 -8.24 0.62 -16.32
C ASN A 155 -7.59 -0.14 -17.49
N SER A 156 -7.20 0.56 -18.57
CA SER A 156 -6.56 -0.07 -19.73
C SER A 156 -5.09 -0.47 -19.49
N ASN A 157 -4.49 -0.06 -18.39
CA ASN A 157 -3.04 -0.20 -18.13
C ASN A 157 -2.15 0.36 -19.26
N GLY A 158 -2.65 1.34 -20.01
CA GLY A 158 -1.97 1.94 -21.16
C GLY A 158 -2.25 1.22 -22.49
N ALA A 159 -1.30 1.25 -23.41
CA ALA A 159 -1.46 0.62 -24.73
C ALA A 159 -1.52 -0.90 -24.62
N GLU A 160 -2.39 -1.52 -25.40
CA GLU A 160 -2.45 -2.98 -25.53
C GLU A 160 -1.07 -3.54 -25.87
N ARG A 161 -0.67 -4.54 -25.11
CA ARG A 161 0.57 -5.28 -25.34
C ARG A 161 0.23 -6.70 -25.76
N HIS A 162 0.72 -7.09 -26.91
CA HIS A 162 0.60 -8.45 -27.41
C HIS A 162 1.92 -9.18 -27.20
N ALA A 163 1.85 -10.37 -26.63
CA ALA A 163 3.00 -11.25 -26.49
C ALA A 163 2.66 -12.63 -27.06
N ASN A 164 3.55 -13.17 -27.86
CA ASN A 164 3.48 -14.55 -28.28
C ASN A 164 4.18 -15.42 -27.24
N VAL A 165 3.42 -16.30 -26.59
CA VAL A 165 3.95 -17.21 -25.57
C VAL A 165 4.05 -18.62 -26.15
N HIS A 166 5.24 -19.15 -26.19
CA HIS A 166 5.50 -20.57 -26.48
C HIS A 166 5.57 -21.34 -25.16
N ILE A 167 4.56 -22.15 -24.90
CA ILE A 167 4.56 -23.06 -23.76
C ILE A 167 5.28 -24.34 -24.19
N LEU A 168 6.51 -24.50 -23.75
CA LEU A 168 7.23 -25.73 -23.92
C LEU A 168 6.65 -26.80 -22.98
N LYS A 169 6.72 -28.06 -23.40
CA LYS A 169 6.36 -29.18 -22.55
C LYS A 169 7.26 -29.11 -21.31
N GLY A 170 6.69 -28.77 -20.17
CA GLY A 170 7.45 -28.59 -18.93
C GLY A 170 8.11 -29.88 -18.49
N HIS A 171 9.30 -29.77 -17.93
CA HIS A 171 9.86 -30.85 -17.12
C HIS A 171 8.97 -30.99 -15.87
N VAL A 172 8.45 -32.18 -15.66
CA VAL A 172 7.86 -32.51 -14.38
C VAL A 172 8.99 -32.42 -13.36
N TRP A 173 8.91 -31.44 -12.46
CA TRP A 173 9.86 -31.34 -11.37
C TRP A 173 9.76 -32.60 -10.52
N GLN A 174 10.86 -33.32 -10.43
CA GLN A 174 10.96 -34.44 -9.52
C GLN A 174 11.85 -34.04 -8.36
N PRO A 175 11.32 -34.05 -7.14
CA PRO A 175 12.13 -33.74 -5.97
C PRO A 175 13.30 -34.73 -5.86
N GLN A 176 14.49 -34.21 -5.77
CA GLN A 176 15.68 -35.03 -5.52
C GLN A 176 15.94 -35.02 -4.03
N PHE A 177 15.64 -36.14 -3.38
CA PHE A 177 15.93 -36.32 -1.97
C PHE A 177 17.31 -36.99 -1.82
N ALA A 178 18.23 -36.31 -1.13
CA ALA A 178 19.49 -36.90 -0.75
C ALA A 178 19.28 -37.95 0.34
N GLY A 179 19.98 -39.08 0.22
CA GLY A 179 19.92 -40.17 1.20
C GLY A 179 19.61 -41.53 0.57
N ALA A 180 20.14 -42.57 1.17
CA ALA A 180 19.96 -43.97 0.74
C ALA A 180 18.73 -44.60 1.38
N THR A 181 18.44 -44.23 2.63
CA THR A 181 17.30 -44.78 3.39
C THR A 181 16.09 -43.82 3.38
N PHE A 182 14.93 -44.31 3.76
CA PHE A 182 13.72 -43.50 3.91
C PHE A 182 13.92 -42.38 4.95
N GLU A 183 14.52 -42.70 6.07
CA GLU A 183 14.79 -41.76 7.16
C GLU A 183 15.69 -40.62 6.67
N GLN A 184 16.76 -40.93 5.95
CA GLN A 184 17.66 -39.91 5.41
C GLN A 184 16.97 -39.02 4.38
N LYS A 185 16.09 -39.56 3.54
CA LYS A 185 15.29 -38.77 2.59
C LYS A 185 14.30 -37.89 3.29
N MET A 186 13.67 -38.35 4.35
CA MET A 186 12.74 -37.54 5.18
C MET A 186 13.46 -36.42 5.90
N GLU A 187 14.62 -36.72 6.49
CA GLU A 187 15.47 -35.71 7.14
C GLU A 187 15.88 -34.61 6.15
N HIS A 188 16.32 -34.99 4.96
CA HIS A 188 16.63 -34.02 3.90
C HIS A 188 15.43 -33.19 3.51
N LEU A 189 14.26 -33.83 3.34
CA LEU A 189 13.02 -33.10 2.99
C LEU A 189 12.64 -32.06 4.03
N VAL A 190 12.60 -32.44 5.31
CA VAL A 190 12.17 -31.53 6.38
C VAL A 190 13.21 -30.48 6.75
N SER A 191 14.44 -30.66 6.27
CA SER A 191 15.52 -29.68 6.40
C SER A 191 15.53 -28.64 5.28
N ASP A 192 14.78 -28.87 4.19
CA ASP A 192 14.65 -27.90 3.09
C ASP A 192 13.92 -26.66 3.57
N LEU A 193 14.45 -25.48 3.25
CA LEU A 193 13.89 -24.19 3.68
C LEU A 193 12.46 -23.94 3.18
N ASN A 194 12.05 -24.58 2.09
CA ASN A 194 10.68 -24.49 1.57
C ASN A 194 9.70 -25.43 2.28
N VAL A 195 10.21 -26.41 3.03
CA VAL A 195 9.42 -27.47 3.68
C VAL A 195 9.50 -27.38 5.20
N CYS A 196 10.62 -26.91 5.75
CA CYS A 196 10.78 -26.79 7.19
C CYS A 196 9.75 -25.84 7.81
N SER A 197 9.51 -26.01 9.09
CA SER A 197 8.55 -25.18 9.82
C SER A 197 8.91 -23.70 9.78
N GLN A 198 8.00 -22.87 9.32
CA GLN A 198 8.09 -21.41 9.36
C GLN A 198 7.62 -20.80 10.68
N LYS A 199 7.25 -21.64 11.67
CA LYS A 199 6.68 -21.20 12.93
C LYS A 199 7.56 -20.15 13.63
N GLY A 200 8.86 -20.37 13.71
CA GLY A 200 9.77 -19.44 14.39
C GLY A 200 9.82 -18.06 13.73
N LEU A 201 9.73 -17.99 12.40
CA LEU A 201 9.65 -16.74 11.67
C LEU A 201 8.29 -16.05 11.90
N GLY A 202 7.19 -16.81 11.79
CA GLY A 202 5.84 -16.30 12.03
C GLY A 202 5.68 -15.76 13.45
N GLU A 203 6.15 -16.49 14.46
CA GLU A 203 6.09 -16.04 15.86
C GLU A 203 6.90 -14.77 16.11
N ARG A 204 8.05 -14.63 15.47
CA ARG A 204 8.96 -13.52 15.73
C ARG A 204 8.63 -12.26 14.95
N PHE A 205 8.19 -12.39 13.72
CA PHE A 205 8.06 -11.26 12.78
C PHE A 205 6.63 -10.93 12.36
N ASP A 206 5.68 -11.86 12.48
CA ASP A 206 4.30 -11.65 12.03
C ASP A 206 3.28 -11.63 13.16
N SER A 207 3.31 -12.62 14.05
CA SER A 207 2.23 -12.84 15.01
C SER A 207 2.05 -11.73 16.03
N THR A 208 3.09 -10.95 16.29
CA THR A 208 3.07 -9.85 17.26
C THR A 208 2.81 -8.49 16.64
N ILE A 209 2.83 -8.39 15.32
CA ILE A 209 2.61 -7.14 14.62
C ILE A 209 1.16 -6.68 14.82
N GLY A 210 1.01 -5.45 15.30
CA GLY A 210 -0.28 -4.89 15.62
C GLY A 210 -0.96 -5.48 16.86
N ALA A 211 -0.43 -6.53 17.49
CA ALA A 211 -0.93 -7.16 18.72
C ALA A 211 -2.42 -7.61 18.68
N ALA A 212 -2.95 -7.91 17.48
CA ALA A 212 -4.33 -8.35 17.29
C ALA A 212 -4.43 -9.73 16.63
N THR A 213 -3.33 -10.47 16.56
CA THR A 213 -3.32 -11.82 16.01
C THR A 213 -4.13 -12.76 16.88
N VAL A 214 -5.19 -13.31 16.34
CA VAL A 214 -6.07 -14.29 17.01
C VAL A 214 -5.63 -15.71 16.63
N LEU A 215 -5.26 -15.93 15.37
CA LEU A 215 -4.81 -17.21 14.85
C LEU A 215 -3.39 -17.07 14.31
N MET A 216 -2.48 -17.85 14.88
CA MET A 216 -1.11 -17.93 14.42
C MET A 216 -0.99 -18.99 13.33
N LEU A 217 -0.13 -18.75 12.34
CA LEU A 217 0.05 -19.65 11.19
C LEU A 217 -1.28 -20.02 10.52
N SER A 218 -2.16 -19.02 10.41
CA SER A 218 -3.49 -19.17 9.80
C SER A 218 -3.40 -19.25 8.26
N LEU A 219 -4.45 -18.86 7.59
CA LEU A 219 -4.66 -19.03 6.15
C LEU A 219 -3.46 -18.62 5.27
N ILE A 220 -2.82 -17.49 5.57
CA ILE A 220 -1.69 -16.98 4.74
C ILE A 220 -0.40 -17.76 4.95
N HIS A 221 -0.22 -18.41 6.09
CA HIS A 221 1.00 -19.15 6.41
C HIS A 221 0.89 -20.64 6.14
N ILE A 222 -0.32 -21.22 6.19
CA ILE A 222 -0.55 -22.66 6.06
C ILE A 222 -1.24 -23.01 4.74
N SER A 223 -2.35 -22.36 4.43
CA SER A 223 -3.23 -22.79 3.34
C SER A 223 -3.13 -21.92 2.07
N GLU A 224 -2.57 -20.73 2.14
CA GLU A 224 -2.49 -19.83 1.00
C GLU A 224 -1.17 -19.04 0.92
N PRO A 225 -0.03 -19.73 0.84
CA PRO A 225 1.24 -19.02 0.62
C PRO A 225 1.30 -18.27 -0.72
N THR A 226 0.33 -18.50 -1.61
CA THR A 226 0.22 -17.87 -2.93
C THR A 226 -0.91 -16.87 -3.05
N ARG A 227 -1.77 -16.72 -2.04
CA ARG A 227 -2.66 -15.57 -1.99
C ARG A 227 -1.80 -14.35 -1.69
N HIS A 228 -1.27 -13.80 -2.75
CA HIS A 228 -0.80 -12.43 -2.68
C HIS A 228 -1.93 -11.60 -2.10
N ALA A 229 -1.64 -10.84 -1.07
CA ALA A 229 -2.39 -9.65 -0.83
C ALA A 229 -2.44 -8.93 -2.18
N GLN A 230 -3.58 -8.93 -2.82
CA GLN A 230 -3.82 -8.00 -3.90
C GLN A 230 -3.85 -6.64 -3.22
N ILE A 231 -2.69 -6.03 -3.25
CA ILE A 231 -2.57 -4.61 -2.97
C ILE A 231 -3.05 -3.88 -4.21
#